data_d8f117f6892b93d6695c7af3c828c1ae
#
_entry.id   d8f117f6892b93d6695c7af3c828c1ae
#
_cell.length_a   1.000
_cell.length_b   1.000
_cell.length_c   1.000
_cell.angle_alpha   90.00
_cell.angle_beta   90.00
_cell.angle_gamma   90.00
#
_symmetry.space_group_name_H-M   'P 1'
#
loop_
_entity.id
_entity.type
_entity.pdbx_description
1 polymer ?
#
loop_
_entity_poly.entity_id
_entity_poly.type
_entity_poly.pdbx_seq_one_letter_code
_entity_poly.pdbx_strand_id
1 'polypeptide(L)' 'MKCPECGFDMIEKTIDETLELDGQSLTLHDMHGHFCDSCGEGVWDEKSYHRYSEGQEALIRSVRGNVG' A
#
# COMPACT_ATOMS: atom_id res chain seq x y z
N MET A 1 -4.83 15.95 7.72
CA MET A 1 -4.31 16.05 6.35
C MET A 1 -5.47 16.11 5.38
N LYS A 2 -5.43 17.04 4.44
CA LYS A 2 -6.51 17.18 3.46
C LYS A 2 -6.19 16.42 2.18
N CYS A 3 -7.22 15.81 1.62
CA CYS A 3 -7.08 15.10 0.36
C CYS A 3 -6.83 16.08 -0.78
N PRO A 4 -5.76 15.92 -1.56
CA PRO A 4 -5.45 16.84 -2.65
C PRO A 4 -6.45 16.76 -3.81
N GLU A 5 -7.23 15.67 -3.90
CA GLU A 5 -8.17 15.47 -4.99
C GLU A 5 -9.55 16.10 -4.71
N CYS A 6 -10.04 15.98 -3.50
CA CYS A 6 -11.39 16.42 -3.18
C CYS A 6 -11.48 17.45 -2.04
N GLY A 7 -10.39 17.70 -1.34
CA GLY A 7 -10.35 18.71 -0.27
C GLY A 7 -10.93 18.28 1.06
N PHE A 8 -11.45 17.05 1.18
CA PHE A 8 -11.94 16.55 2.45
C PHE A 8 -10.78 16.10 3.34
N ASP A 9 -11.02 16.10 4.65
CA ASP A 9 -10.02 15.64 5.59
C ASP A 9 -9.81 14.13 5.46
N MET A 10 -8.54 13.73 5.37
CA MET A 10 -8.18 12.32 5.34
C MET A 10 -8.14 11.77 6.74
N ILE A 11 -8.52 10.51 6.88
CA ILE A 11 -8.58 9.80 8.16
C ILE A 11 -7.33 8.95 8.31
N GLU A 12 -6.66 9.08 9.46
CA GLU A 12 -5.50 8.26 9.79
C GLU A 12 -5.97 6.87 10.20
N LYS A 13 -5.43 5.85 9.55
CA LYS A 13 -5.78 4.45 9.83
C LYS A 13 -4.55 3.56 9.73
N THR A 14 -4.58 2.46 10.48
CA THR A 14 -3.61 1.38 10.35
C THR A 14 -4.36 0.15 9.86
N ILE A 15 -3.95 -0.37 8.71
CA ILE A 15 -4.62 -1.49 8.06
C ILE A 15 -3.59 -2.51 7.55
N ASP A 16 -4.09 -3.69 7.18
CA ASP A 16 -3.28 -4.68 6.47
C ASP A 16 -3.49 -4.47 4.98
N GLU A 17 -2.41 -4.49 4.22
CA GLU A 17 -2.46 -4.31 2.76
C GLU A 17 -1.94 -5.56 2.07
N THR A 18 -2.70 -6.06 1.10
CA THR A 18 -2.31 -7.23 0.32
C THR A 18 -1.88 -6.82 -1.08
N LEU A 19 -0.68 -7.23 -1.46
CA LEU A 19 -0.16 -7.02 -2.81
C LEU A 19 -0.28 -8.33 -3.59
N GLU A 20 -0.71 -8.24 -4.84
CA GLU A 20 -0.86 -9.41 -5.70
C GLU A 20 -0.17 -9.18 -7.03
N LEU A 21 0.49 -10.22 -7.53
CA LEU A 21 1.17 -10.18 -8.83
C LEU A 21 1.31 -11.61 -9.37
N ASP A 22 0.73 -11.87 -10.54
CA ASP A 22 0.81 -13.16 -11.24
C ASP A 22 0.47 -14.37 -10.35
N GLY A 23 -0.61 -14.26 -9.59
CA GLY A 23 -1.08 -15.35 -8.74
C GLY A 23 -0.36 -15.48 -7.40
N GLN A 24 0.65 -14.65 -7.17
CA GLN A 24 1.33 -14.58 -5.87
C GLN A 24 0.81 -13.39 -5.08
N SER A 25 0.79 -13.54 -3.77
CA SER A 25 0.32 -12.48 -2.89
C SER A 25 1.25 -12.29 -1.70
N LEU A 26 1.28 -11.07 -1.18
CA LEU A 26 2.05 -10.71 -0.01
C LEU A 26 1.21 -9.76 0.83
N THR A 27 1.01 -10.10 2.10
CA THR A 27 0.26 -9.25 3.02
C THR A 27 1.21 -8.48 3.92
N LEU A 28 1.05 -7.17 3.94
CA LEU A 28 1.81 -6.27 4.81
C LEU A 28 0.91 -5.87 5.96
N HIS A 29 1.35 -6.16 7.18
CA HIS A 29 0.57 -5.87 8.39
C HIS A 29 0.97 -4.53 8.99
N ASP A 30 0.01 -3.90 9.69
CA ASP A 30 0.24 -2.65 10.41
C ASP A 30 0.74 -1.52 9.49
N MET A 31 0.11 -1.39 8.33
CA MET A 31 0.41 -0.33 7.38
C MET A 31 -0.35 0.92 7.78
N HIS A 32 0.38 1.99 8.09
CA HIS A 32 -0.18 3.23 8.58
C HIS A 32 -0.24 4.28 7.47
N GLY A 33 -1.38 4.93 7.34
CA GLY A 33 -1.56 5.94 6.33
C GLY A 33 -2.78 6.82 6.57
N HIS A 34 -3.04 7.70 5.63
CA HIS A 34 -4.18 8.59 5.64
C HIS A 34 -5.06 8.28 4.43
N PHE A 35 -6.36 8.15 4.67
CA PHE A 35 -7.31 7.71 3.64
C PHE A 35 -8.48 8.66 3.56
N CYS A 36 -8.95 8.91 2.34
CA CYS A 36 -10.10 9.75 2.09
C CYS A 36 -11.33 8.88 1.80
N ASP A 37 -12.35 8.99 2.64
CA ASP A 37 -13.58 8.20 2.46
C ASP A 37 -14.43 8.74 1.30
N SER A 38 -14.19 9.98 0.88
CA SER A 38 -14.98 10.61 -0.17
C SER A 38 -14.58 10.15 -1.58
N CYS A 39 -13.29 10.14 -1.87
CA CYS A 39 -12.79 9.77 -3.20
C CYS A 39 -12.02 8.47 -3.25
N GLY A 40 -11.78 7.84 -2.11
CA GLY A 40 -11.05 6.58 -2.04
C GLY A 40 -9.54 6.69 -2.16
N GLU A 41 -9.00 7.91 -2.17
CA GLU A 41 -7.56 8.10 -2.23
C GLU A 41 -6.90 7.75 -0.91
N GLY A 42 -5.65 7.31 -0.98
CA GLY A 42 -4.88 6.97 0.21
C GLY A 42 -3.41 7.33 0.05
N VAL A 43 -2.80 7.70 1.17
CA VAL A 43 -1.38 8.05 1.23
C VAL A 43 -0.76 7.32 2.41
N TRP A 44 0.27 6.52 2.16
CA TRP A 44 1.02 5.86 3.23
C TRP A 44 1.95 6.86 3.90
N ASP A 45 2.22 6.67 5.20
CA ASP A 45 3.27 7.44 5.86
C ASP A 45 4.64 6.96 5.36
N GLU A 46 5.70 7.65 5.74
CA GLU A 46 7.04 7.36 5.24
C GLU A 46 7.48 5.91 5.51
N LYS A 47 7.27 5.41 6.72
CA LYS A 47 7.65 4.05 7.08
C LYS A 47 6.84 3.02 6.32
N SER A 48 5.52 3.22 6.25
CA SER A 48 4.65 2.30 5.55
C SER A 48 4.89 2.32 4.04
N TYR A 49 5.19 3.48 3.50
CA TYR A 49 5.56 3.60 2.09
C TYR A 49 6.82 2.79 1.78
N HIS A 50 7.82 2.86 2.65
CA HIS A 50 9.03 2.04 2.51
C HIS A 50 8.71 0.55 2.50
N ARG A 51 7.89 0.11 3.45
CA ARG A 51 7.47 -1.28 3.53
C ARG A 51 6.70 -1.71 2.28
N TYR A 52 5.83 -0.85 1.79
CA TYR A 52 5.07 -1.10 0.57
C TYR A 52 6.00 -1.28 -0.62
N SER A 53 6.95 -0.38 -0.78
CA SER A 53 7.93 -0.42 -1.87
C SER A 53 8.78 -1.69 -1.81
N GLU A 54 9.30 -2.03 -0.63
CA GLU A 54 10.08 -3.25 -0.44
C GLU A 54 9.25 -4.50 -0.71
N GLY A 55 7.99 -4.50 -0.28
CA GLY A 55 7.08 -5.60 -0.52
C GLY A 55 6.81 -5.81 -2.01
N GLN A 56 6.62 -4.72 -2.75
CA GLN A 56 6.45 -4.79 -4.20
C GLN A 56 7.69 -5.39 -4.87
N GLU A 57 8.88 -4.93 -4.50
CA GLU A 57 10.12 -5.45 -5.06
C GLU A 57 10.30 -6.93 -4.75
N ALA A 58 10.02 -7.33 -3.51
CA ALA A 58 10.12 -8.74 -3.13
C ALA A 58 9.17 -9.61 -3.95
N LEU A 59 7.95 -9.12 -4.17
CA LEU A 59 6.95 -9.84 -4.95
C LEU A 59 7.37 -9.97 -6.41
N ILE A 60 7.88 -8.89 -6.99
CA ILE A 60 8.39 -8.89 -8.38
C ILE A 60 9.53 -9.89 -8.53
N ARG A 61 10.47 -9.90 -7.60
CA ARG A 61 11.60 -10.84 -7.62
C ARG A 61 11.12 -12.29 -7.48
N SER A 62 10.14 -12.52 -6.63
CA SER A 62 9.56 -13.85 -6.45
C SER A 62 8.92 -14.35 -7.76
N VAL A 63 8.17 -13.50 -8.43
CA VAL A 63 7.56 -13.84 -9.73
C VAL A 63 8.61 -14.11 -10.78
N ARG A 64 9.64 -13.25 -10.88
CA ARG A 64 10.73 -13.43 -11.83
C ARG A 64 11.55 -14.68 -11.55
N GLY A 65 11.75 -14.97 -10.28
CA GLY A 65 12.51 -16.16 -9.87
C GLY A 65 11.82 -17.47 -10.22
N ASN A 66 10.50 -17.44 -10.45
CA ASN A 66 9.72 -18.60 -10.83
C ASN A 66 9.64 -18.82 -12.34
N VAL A 67 10.16 -17.93 -13.11
CA VAL A 67 10.29 -18.10 -14.55
C VAL A 67 11.53 -18.93 -14.79
N GLY A 68 11.33 -20.19 -14.80
CA GLY A 68 12.39 -21.18 -14.85
C GLY A 68 13.13 -21.26 -16.15
#